data_281e8216e930c57b7731202d1dce4abe
#
_entry.id   281e8216e930c57b7731202d1dce4abe
#
_cell.length_a   1.000
_cell.length_b   1.000
_cell.length_c   1.000
_cell.angle_alpha   90.00
_cell.angle_beta   90.00
_cell.angle_gamma   90.00
#
_symmetry.space_group_name_H-M   'P 1'
#
loop_
_entity.id
_entity.type
_entity.pdbx_description
1 polymer ?
#
loop_
_entity_poly.entity_id
_entity_poly.type
_entity_poly.pdbx_seq_one_letter_code
_entity_poly.pdbx_strand_id
1 'polypeptide(L)'
;MKKILILAVTVNLLCGSSFITAQNNIPSNLNISVLLDLSDRIDTIKYSNPSMEFYQRDLGYLKSVAKSFTSSMLTKRVMQLNDKIQLYFDPEPRNPEINELSNRLKFHVTKNNASLELFDKINKEYTTSALSIYKQALKDDVYVGSDTWGFFRNKVKDYCVEEGYRNILVILTDGYVYYKNNLLTEVNFSTYITPQTIRSKRLNQSNWKEIIETKKHGFIPLDLDLSNLEVLVLGINPVKNGNNKYDYDVLEKYWSDWLYGMGVKKENFAFKTAVLPANMDNIINSFISKKK
;
A
#
# COMPACT_ATOMS: atom_id res chain seq x y z
N MET A 1 -60.81 -62.70 -29.62
CA MET A 1 -59.33 -62.60 -29.55
C MET A 1 -58.95 -61.15 -29.19
N LYS A 2 -58.64 -60.90 -27.94
CA LYS A 2 -58.21 -59.57 -27.47
C LYS A 2 -56.68 -59.54 -27.43
N LYS A 3 -56.05 -58.64 -28.22
CA LYS A 3 -54.62 -58.40 -28.20
C LYS A 3 -54.32 -57.41 -27.07
N ILE A 4 -53.52 -57.87 -26.10
CA ILE A 4 -53.00 -57.03 -25.02
C ILE A 4 -51.69 -56.37 -25.54
N LEU A 5 -51.67 -55.07 -25.60
CA LEU A 5 -50.52 -54.27 -25.96
C LEU A 5 -49.74 -53.94 -24.66
N ILE A 6 -48.56 -54.50 -24.45
CA ILE A 6 -47.69 -54.19 -23.31
C ILE A 6 -46.81 -53.01 -23.71
N LEU A 7 -47.05 -51.89 -23.08
CA LEU A 7 -46.22 -50.68 -23.23
C LEU A 7 -45.06 -50.71 -22.23
N ALA A 8 -43.88 -50.96 -22.69
CA ALA A 8 -42.68 -50.91 -21.87
C ALA A 8 -42.18 -49.46 -21.71
N VAL A 9 -42.33 -48.90 -20.53
CA VAL A 9 -41.79 -47.59 -20.18
C VAL A 9 -40.34 -47.78 -19.72
N THR A 10 -39.37 -47.41 -20.52
CA THR A 10 -37.98 -47.33 -20.15
C THR A 10 -37.72 -45.98 -19.44
N VAL A 11 -37.55 -46.03 -18.12
CA VAL A 11 -37.09 -44.87 -17.32
C VAL A 11 -35.57 -44.76 -17.48
N ASN A 12 -35.11 -43.77 -18.25
CA ASN A 12 -33.69 -43.39 -18.28
C ASN A 12 -33.38 -42.52 -17.05
N LEU A 13 -32.79 -43.14 -16.03
CA LEU A 13 -32.13 -42.40 -14.93
C LEU A 13 -30.82 -41.79 -15.46
N LEU A 14 -30.88 -40.57 -15.90
CA LEU A 14 -29.69 -39.70 -16.11
C LEU A 14 -29.16 -39.29 -14.72
N CYS A 15 -28.27 -40.08 -14.12
CA CYS A 15 -27.40 -39.65 -13.04
C CYS A 15 -26.42 -38.64 -13.60
N GLY A 16 -26.81 -37.37 -13.61
CA GLY A 16 -25.90 -36.26 -13.80
C GLY A 16 -24.95 -36.16 -12.58
N SER A 17 -23.79 -36.82 -12.66
CA SER A 17 -22.69 -36.58 -11.70
C SER A 17 -22.17 -35.18 -11.93
N SER A 18 -22.70 -34.22 -11.14
CA SER A 18 -22.10 -32.91 -11.00
C SER A 18 -20.76 -33.09 -10.35
N PHE A 19 -19.69 -33.12 -11.16
CA PHE A 19 -18.34 -32.96 -10.64
C PHE A 19 -18.24 -31.56 -10.05
N ILE A 20 -18.46 -31.43 -8.73
CA ILE A 20 -18.04 -30.24 -7.98
C ILE A 20 -16.52 -30.28 -8.00
N THR A 21 -15.92 -29.61 -8.98
CA THR A 21 -14.51 -29.26 -8.91
C THR A 21 -14.39 -28.30 -7.72
N ALA A 22 -14.00 -28.83 -6.57
CA ALA A 22 -13.53 -28.01 -5.47
C ALA A 22 -12.32 -27.25 -6.03
N GLN A 23 -12.57 -26.01 -6.44
CA GLN A 23 -11.50 -25.09 -6.83
C GLN A 23 -10.68 -24.90 -5.56
N ASN A 24 -9.56 -25.61 -5.45
CA ASN A 24 -8.59 -25.44 -4.40
C ASN A 24 -8.09 -24.00 -4.53
N ASN A 25 -8.70 -23.06 -3.80
CA ASN A 25 -8.22 -21.70 -3.67
C ASN A 25 -6.86 -21.75 -2.94
N ILE A 26 -5.81 -22.03 -3.69
CA ILE A 26 -4.44 -21.91 -3.19
C ILE A 26 -4.24 -20.44 -2.90
N PRO A 27 -3.93 -20.05 -1.65
CA PRO A 27 -3.69 -18.66 -1.33
C PRO A 27 -2.56 -18.12 -2.21
N SER A 28 -2.79 -17.01 -2.90
CA SER A 28 -1.77 -16.37 -3.73
C SER A 28 -0.55 -16.02 -2.89
N ASN A 29 0.65 -16.15 -3.46
CA ASN A 29 1.85 -15.66 -2.81
C ASN A 29 1.84 -14.14 -2.75
N LEU A 30 2.31 -13.60 -1.63
CA LEU A 30 2.34 -12.16 -1.37
C LEU A 30 3.66 -11.56 -1.88
N ASN A 31 3.56 -10.44 -2.57
CA ASN A 31 4.67 -9.53 -2.83
C ASN A 31 4.32 -8.19 -2.18
N ILE A 32 4.81 -7.97 -0.96
CA ILE A 32 4.54 -6.74 -0.20
C ILE A 32 5.73 -5.80 -0.36
N SER A 33 5.48 -4.62 -0.91
CA SER A 33 6.42 -3.52 -0.96
C SER A 33 5.98 -2.42 -0.02
N VAL A 34 6.90 -1.87 0.76
CA VAL A 34 6.66 -0.72 1.64
C VAL A 34 7.44 0.46 1.11
N LEU A 35 6.76 1.54 0.76
CA LEU A 35 7.39 2.83 0.44
C LEU A 35 7.32 3.72 1.68
N LEU A 36 8.49 4.09 2.20
CA LEU A 36 8.62 4.88 3.41
C LEU A 36 9.01 6.31 3.08
N ASP A 37 8.16 7.24 3.48
CA ASP A 37 8.41 8.67 3.38
C ASP A 37 9.19 9.16 4.60
N LEU A 38 10.46 9.53 4.39
CA LEU A 38 11.37 10.12 5.39
C LEU A 38 11.47 11.64 5.22
N SER A 39 10.42 12.31 4.74
CA SER A 39 10.38 13.78 4.70
C SER A 39 10.27 14.38 6.10
N ASP A 40 10.28 15.70 6.19
CA ASP A 40 10.19 16.43 7.45
C ASP A 40 8.91 16.16 8.27
N ARG A 41 7.95 15.40 7.70
CA ARG A 41 6.77 14.92 8.45
C ARG A 41 7.10 14.13 9.71
N ILE A 42 8.31 13.54 9.78
CA ILE A 42 8.79 12.78 10.94
C ILE A 42 9.47 13.66 12.00
N ASP A 43 9.75 14.92 11.71
CA ASP A 43 10.39 15.86 12.61
C ASP A 43 9.50 16.13 13.84
N THR A 44 9.98 15.72 15.00
CA THR A 44 9.24 15.79 16.27
C THR A 44 9.20 17.20 16.85
N ILE A 45 10.08 18.10 16.39
CA ILE A 45 10.06 19.52 16.79
C ILE A 45 9.03 20.28 15.96
N LYS A 46 9.08 20.07 14.64
CA LYS A 46 8.19 20.75 13.69
C LYS A 46 6.74 20.25 13.76
N TYR A 47 6.56 18.94 13.94
CA TYR A 47 5.25 18.27 13.93
C TYR A 47 5.04 17.42 15.19
N SER A 48 5.33 18.00 16.35
CA SER A 48 5.15 17.35 17.64
C SER A 48 3.71 16.82 17.82
N ASN A 49 3.58 15.60 18.30
CA ASN A 49 2.29 14.99 18.61
C ASN A 49 2.26 14.44 20.03
N PRO A 50 1.46 15.04 20.94
CA PRO A 50 1.47 14.69 22.36
C PRO A 50 1.02 13.25 22.66
N SER A 51 0.27 12.62 21.75
CA SER A 51 -0.19 11.25 21.96
C SER A 51 0.84 10.21 21.54
N MET A 52 1.49 10.40 20.41
CA MET A 52 2.51 9.53 19.85
C MET A 52 3.09 10.19 18.60
N GLU A 53 4.39 10.28 18.50
CA GLU A 53 5.07 10.85 17.34
C GLU A 53 4.75 10.07 16.05
N PHE A 54 4.77 10.75 14.90
CA PHE A 54 4.38 10.12 13.64
C PHE A 54 5.28 8.94 13.27
N TYR A 55 6.60 9.05 13.45
CA TYR A 55 7.52 7.94 13.21
C TYR A 55 7.24 6.73 14.12
N GLN A 56 6.75 6.95 15.34
CA GLN A 56 6.39 5.86 16.26
C GLN A 56 5.12 5.14 15.80
N ARG A 57 4.15 5.89 15.21
CA ARG A 57 2.97 5.28 14.57
C ARG A 57 3.36 4.42 13.38
N ASP A 58 4.23 4.95 12.53
CA ASP A 58 4.77 4.22 11.38
C ASP A 58 5.45 2.92 11.80
N LEU A 59 6.25 2.94 12.86
CA LEU A 59 6.86 1.72 13.43
C LEU A 59 5.81 0.70 13.86
N GLY A 60 4.71 1.15 14.46
CA GLY A 60 3.58 0.30 14.77
C GLY A 60 2.93 -0.29 13.51
N TYR A 61 2.73 0.51 12.48
CA TYR A 61 2.17 0.04 11.21
C TYR A 61 3.10 -0.96 10.50
N LEU A 62 4.40 -0.70 10.47
CA LEU A 62 5.42 -1.62 9.92
C LEU A 62 5.41 -2.97 10.66
N LYS A 63 5.31 -2.93 11.99
CA LYS A 63 5.17 -4.14 12.81
C LYS A 63 3.91 -4.92 12.45
N SER A 64 2.77 -4.25 12.24
CA SER A 64 1.51 -4.88 11.85
C SER A 64 1.58 -5.48 10.44
N VAL A 65 2.24 -4.79 9.49
CA VAL A 65 2.46 -5.31 8.13
C VAL A 65 3.30 -6.58 8.18
N ALA A 66 4.44 -6.58 8.89
CA ALA A 66 5.30 -7.76 9.02
C ALA A 66 4.59 -8.93 9.71
N LYS A 67 3.82 -8.66 10.77
CA LYS A 67 3.02 -9.66 11.47
C LYS A 67 1.94 -10.26 10.56
N SER A 68 1.23 -9.43 9.80
CA SER A 68 0.21 -9.90 8.84
C SER A 68 0.84 -10.73 7.72
N PHE A 69 2.02 -10.34 7.23
CA PHE A 69 2.79 -11.12 6.26
C PHE A 69 3.18 -12.49 6.81
N THR A 70 3.83 -12.55 7.97
CA THR A 70 4.25 -13.84 8.60
C THR A 70 3.07 -14.71 8.96
N SER A 71 1.98 -14.14 9.49
CA SER A 71 0.74 -14.87 9.80
C SER A 71 0.11 -15.48 8.55
N SER A 72 0.14 -14.79 7.42
CA SER A 72 -0.39 -15.31 6.15
C SER A 72 0.40 -16.56 5.70
N MET A 73 1.71 -16.61 5.88
CA MET A 73 2.54 -17.76 5.53
C MET A 73 2.25 -18.98 6.41
N LEU A 74 1.95 -18.78 7.70
CA LEU A 74 1.57 -19.87 8.62
C LEU A 74 0.27 -20.60 8.22
N THR A 75 -0.56 -19.98 7.36
CA THR A 75 -1.78 -20.62 6.85
C THR A 75 -1.55 -21.43 5.57
N LYS A 76 -0.34 -21.38 4.99
CA LYS A 76 0.02 -22.07 3.76
C LYS A 76 0.78 -23.37 4.03
N ARG A 77 0.71 -24.29 3.07
CA ARG A 77 1.61 -25.44 3.06
C ARG A 77 3.02 -24.98 2.70
N VAL A 78 4.06 -25.49 3.36
CA VAL A 78 5.46 -25.09 3.11
C VAL A 78 5.85 -25.15 1.63
N MET A 79 5.39 -26.18 0.92
CA MET A 79 5.65 -26.34 -0.52
C MET A 79 5.07 -25.24 -1.42
N GLN A 80 4.16 -24.43 -0.90
CA GLN A 80 3.50 -23.32 -1.62
C GLN A 80 4.10 -21.96 -1.30
N LEU A 81 5.04 -21.90 -0.34
CA LEU A 81 5.66 -20.65 0.08
C LEU A 81 6.60 -20.12 -1.00
N ASN A 82 6.31 -18.89 -1.43
CA ASN A 82 7.12 -18.07 -2.32
C ASN A 82 6.68 -16.61 -2.13
N ASP A 83 6.89 -16.07 -0.91
CA ASP A 83 6.35 -14.79 -0.48
C ASP A 83 7.48 -13.78 -0.27
N LYS A 84 7.23 -12.51 -0.59
CA LYS A 84 8.22 -11.43 -0.52
C LYS A 84 7.69 -10.27 0.32
N ILE A 85 8.59 -9.66 1.09
CA ILE A 85 8.37 -8.38 1.75
C ILE A 85 9.64 -7.54 1.68
N GLN A 86 9.51 -6.27 1.34
CA GLN A 86 10.64 -5.37 1.10
C GLN A 86 10.29 -3.92 1.38
N LEU A 87 11.29 -3.11 1.74
CA LEU A 87 11.14 -1.70 2.03
C LEU A 87 11.97 -0.85 1.08
N TYR A 88 11.39 0.27 0.63
CA TYR A 88 11.96 1.22 -0.31
C TYR A 88 11.84 2.66 0.18
N PHE A 89 12.68 3.50 -0.40
CA PHE A 89 12.62 4.95 -0.29
C PHE A 89 12.65 5.59 -1.70
N ASP A 90 12.08 6.77 -1.84
CA ASP A 90 12.30 7.62 -3.00
C ASP A 90 12.21 9.11 -2.60
N PRO A 91 13.30 9.88 -2.75
CA PRO A 91 14.65 9.44 -3.18
C PRO A 91 15.32 8.53 -2.14
N GLU A 92 16.34 7.80 -2.59
CA GLU A 92 17.17 7.04 -1.66
C GLU A 92 17.88 7.99 -0.68
N PRO A 93 17.87 7.68 0.63
CA PRO A 93 18.56 8.47 1.63
C PRO A 93 20.03 8.60 1.33
N ARG A 94 20.59 9.79 1.57
CA ARG A 94 22.02 10.03 1.39
C ARG A 94 22.90 9.30 2.41
N ASN A 95 22.32 8.99 3.57
CA ASN A 95 22.99 8.27 4.64
C ASN A 95 23.12 6.78 4.25
N PRO A 96 24.37 6.26 4.07
CA PRO A 96 24.57 4.87 3.68
C PRO A 96 24.11 3.87 4.75
N GLU A 97 24.10 4.25 6.04
CA GLU A 97 23.61 3.38 7.13
C GLU A 97 22.10 3.10 6.96
N ILE A 98 21.31 4.10 6.54
CA ILE A 98 19.88 3.90 6.26
C ILE A 98 19.69 2.91 5.11
N ASN A 99 20.49 3.03 4.06
CA ASN A 99 20.43 2.13 2.91
C ASN A 99 20.85 0.70 3.29
N GLU A 100 21.86 0.53 4.13
CA GLU A 100 22.25 -0.78 4.66
C GLU A 100 21.13 -1.40 5.54
N LEU A 101 20.55 -0.61 6.44
CA LEU A 101 19.43 -1.05 7.27
C LEU A 101 18.21 -1.45 6.41
N SER A 102 17.91 -0.71 5.34
CA SER A 102 16.80 -1.06 4.46
C SER A 102 17.00 -2.40 3.74
N ASN A 103 18.26 -2.77 3.44
CA ASN A 103 18.56 -4.07 2.86
C ASN A 103 18.28 -5.24 3.81
N ARG A 104 18.33 -5.01 5.13
CA ARG A 104 17.90 -6.01 6.14
C ARG A 104 16.40 -6.23 6.18
N LEU A 105 15.62 -5.33 5.57
CA LEU A 105 14.16 -5.38 5.48
C LEU A 105 13.66 -5.97 4.16
N LYS A 106 14.52 -6.69 3.43
CA LYS A 106 14.19 -7.40 2.20
C LYS A 106 14.24 -8.90 2.46
N PHE A 107 13.09 -9.55 2.38
CA PHE A 107 12.96 -10.98 2.61
C PHE A 107 12.22 -11.65 1.45
N HIS A 108 12.72 -12.82 1.07
CA HIS A 108 12.05 -13.74 0.17
C HIS A 108 11.95 -15.10 0.87
N VAL A 109 10.75 -15.46 1.24
CA VAL A 109 10.45 -16.71 1.95
C VAL A 109 9.97 -17.74 0.94
N THR A 110 10.70 -18.83 0.83
CA THR A 110 10.42 -19.95 -0.08
C THR A 110 10.32 -21.26 0.71
N LYS A 111 9.89 -22.31 0.06
CA LYS A 111 9.89 -23.67 0.64
C LYS A 111 11.24 -24.13 1.21
N ASN A 112 12.35 -23.56 0.70
CA ASN A 112 13.70 -23.98 1.04
C ASN A 112 14.26 -23.30 2.30
N ASN A 113 13.71 -22.13 2.69
CA ASN A 113 14.21 -21.34 3.83
C ASN A 113 13.14 -21.02 4.86
N ALA A 114 11.90 -21.48 4.65
CA ALA A 114 10.80 -21.20 5.58
C ALA A 114 11.04 -21.89 6.92
N SER A 115 11.09 -21.12 8.00
CA SER A 115 11.18 -21.59 9.37
C SER A 115 10.55 -20.59 10.34
N LEU A 116 10.22 -21.02 11.55
CA LEU A 116 9.71 -20.13 12.59
C LEU A 116 10.76 -19.07 12.95
N GLU A 117 12.05 -19.45 13.00
CA GLU A 117 13.16 -18.53 13.25
C GLU A 117 13.24 -17.42 12.19
N LEU A 118 12.99 -17.75 10.90
CA LEU A 118 12.95 -16.74 9.83
C LEU A 118 11.76 -15.82 10.02
N PHE A 119 10.58 -16.31 10.41
CA PHE A 119 9.40 -15.50 10.65
C PHE A 119 9.60 -14.55 11.84
N ASP A 120 10.20 -15.04 12.92
CA ASP A 120 10.58 -14.21 14.07
C ASP A 120 11.63 -13.16 13.68
N LYS A 121 12.62 -13.53 12.87
CA LYS A 121 13.61 -12.60 12.33
C LYS A 121 12.95 -11.49 11.53
N ILE A 122 12.01 -11.80 10.62
CA ILE A 122 11.26 -10.79 9.85
C ILE A 122 10.55 -9.81 10.79
N ASN A 123 9.79 -10.32 11.77
CA ASN A 123 9.07 -9.46 12.72
C ASN A 123 10.02 -8.58 13.56
N LYS A 124 11.17 -9.13 13.95
CA LYS A 124 12.21 -8.41 14.71
C LYS A 124 12.84 -7.31 13.87
N GLU A 125 13.25 -7.60 12.63
CA GLU A 125 13.91 -6.62 11.75
C GLU A 125 12.96 -5.47 11.41
N TYR A 126 11.69 -5.74 11.08
CA TYR A 126 10.67 -4.70 10.85
C TYR A 126 10.33 -3.86 12.09
N THR A 127 10.84 -4.24 13.26
CA THR A 127 10.77 -3.44 14.49
C THR A 127 12.09 -2.73 14.77
N THR A 128 13.23 -3.44 14.75
CA THR A 128 14.52 -2.90 15.21
C THR A 128 15.26 -2.12 14.14
N SER A 129 15.38 -2.66 12.91
CA SER A 129 16.05 -1.97 11.80
C SER A 129 15.22 -0.77 11.34
N ALA A 130 13.88 -0.90 11.31
CA ALA A 130 13.01 0.24 11.02
C ALA A 130 13.15 1.36 12.07
N LEU A 131 13.21 1.05 13.37
CA LEU A 131 13.48 2.06 14.41
C LEU A 131 14.84 2.74 14.19
N SER A 132 15.87 1.97 13.81
CA SER A 132 17.21 2.53 13.55
C SER A 132 17.20 3.46 12.33
N ILE A 133 16.45 3.13 11.27
CA ILE A 133 16.24 4.00 10.10
C ILE A 133 15.67 5.36 10.54
N TYR A 134 14.57 5.36 11.31
CA TYR A 134 13.98 6.61 11.79
C TYR A 134 14.92 7.40 12.70
N LYS A 135 15.66 6.73 13.60
CA LYS A 135 16.64 7.41 14.47
C LYS A 135 17.76 8.06 13.67
N GLN A 136 18.25 7.41 12.63
CA GLN A 136 19.28 8.02 11.75
C GLN A 136 18.69 9.18 10.94
N ALA A 137 17.50 9.02 10.36
CA ALA A 137 16.85 10.10 9.61
C ALA A 137 16.59 11.35 10.48
N LEU A 138 16.14 11.15 11.72
CA LEU A 138 15.95 12.26 12.69
C LEU A 138 17.27 12.90 13.11
N LYS A 139 18.34 12.12 13.26
CA LYS A 139 19.69 12.62 13.61
C LYS A 139 20.30 13.43 12.48
N ASP A 140 20.12 12.96 11.23
CA ASP A 140 20.70 13.63 10.07
C ASP A 140 20.03 14.97 9.79
N ASP A 141 18.78 15.16 10.19
CA ASP A 141 17.98 16.40 10.04
C ASP A 141 18.03 16.98 8.60
N VAL A 142 18.16 16.09 7.61
CA VAL A 142 18.25 16.45 6.19
C VAL A 142 17.04 15.91 5.44
N TYR A 143 15.96 16.68 5.50
CA TYR A 143 14.71 16.30 4.85
C TYR A 143 14.67 16.83 3.41
N VAL A 144 14.82 15.92 2.46
CA VAL A 144 14.81 16.25 1.01
C VAL A 144 13.43 16.19 0.38
N GLY A 145 12.43 15.70 1.11
CA GLY A 145 11.09 15.40 0.63
C GLY A 145 10.92 13.93 0.23
N SER A 146 9.74 13.60 -0.29
CA SER A 146 9.40 12.26 -0.79
C SER A 146 8.94 12.36 -2.23
N ASP A 147 9.62 11.63 -3.14
CA ASP A 147 9.29 11.60 -4.58
C ASP A 147 8.38 10.42 -4.91
N THR A 148 7.23 10.38 -4.29
CA THR A 148 6.25 9.32 -4.56
C THR A 148 5.87 9.27 -6.05
N TRP A 149 5.72 10.42 -6.70
CA TRP A 149 5.40 10.46 -8.13
C TRP A 149 6.53 9.85 -8.96
N GLY A 150 7.79 10.19 -8.65
CA GLY A 150 8.96 9.62 -9.30
C GLY A 150 9.11 8.11 -9.04
N PHE A 151 8.78 7.64 -7.85
CA PHE A 151 8.74 6.20 -7.53
C PHE A 151 7.75 5.46 -8.44
N PHE A 152 6.54 5.97 -8.59
CA PHE A 152 5.56 5.37 -9.49
C PHE A 152 6.01 5.39 -10.93
N ARG A 153 6.56 6.51 -11.40
CA ARG A 153 7.05 6.64 -12.78
C ARG A 153 8.17 5.66 -13.11
N ASN A 154 9.13 5.49 -12.19
CA ASN A 154 10.42 4.88 -12.53
C ASN A 154 10.61 3.48 -11.90
N LYS A 155 9.87 3.13 -10.83
CA LYS A 155 10.21 1.99 -9.99
C LYS A 155 9.04 1.04 -9.69
N VAL A 156 7.81 1.56 -9.55
CA VAL A 156 6.68 0.77 -9.03
C VAL A 156 6.44 -0.50 -9.85
N LYS A 157 6.49 -0.42 -11.17
CA LYS A 157 6.22 -1.56 -12.04
C LYS A 157 7.28 -2.65 -11.87
N ASP A 158 8.54 -2.27 -11.80
CA ASP A 158 9.66 -3.22 -11.76
C ASP A 158 9.89 -3.80 -10.36
N TYR A 159 9.59 -3.03 -9.31
CA TYR A 159 9.88 -3.43 -7.93
C TYR A 159 8.66 -3.95 -7.17
N CYS A 160 7.46 -3.49 -7.51
CA CYS A 160 6.26 -3.78 -6.71
C CYS A 160 5.25 -4.68 -7.43
N VAL A 161 5.40 -4.92 -8.74
CA VAL A 161 4.47 -5.76 -9.53
C VAL A 161 5.21 -6.96 -10.07
N GLU A 162 4.81 -8.14 -9.67
CA GLU A 162 5.35 -9.42 -10.14
C GLU A 162 4.20 -10.32 -10.58
N GLU A 163 4.35 -10.97 -11.72
CA GLU A 163 3.34 -11.89 -12.24
C GLU A 163 3.19 -13.13 -11.35
N GLY A 164 1.96 -13.58 -11.15
CA GLY A 164 1.66 -14.73 -10.28
C GLY A 164 1.62 -14.41 -8.79
N TYR A 165 1.87 -13.15 -8.39
CA TYR A 165 1.77 -12.70 -7.01
C TYR A 165 0.54 -11.82 -6.80
N ARG A 166 0.09 -11.78 -5.56
CA ARG A 166 -0.73 -10.70 -5.05
C ARG A 166 0.18 -9.55 -4.64
N ASN A 167 0.23 -8.51 -5.45
CA ASN A 167 1.11 -7.36 -5.26
C ASN A 167 0.44 -6.32 -4.38
N ILE A 168 1.08 -5.97 -3.27
CA ILE A 168 0.59 -4.97 -2.30
C ILE A 168 1.68 -3.93 -2.08
N LEU A 169 1.35 -2.66 -2.33
CA LEU A 169 2.19 -1.51 -1.99
C LEU A 169 1.59 -0.79 -0.77
N VAL A 170 2.32 -0.78 0.33
CA VAL A 170 2.00 0.00 1.53
C VAL A 170 2.82 1.27 1.50
N ILE A 171 2.18 2.43 1.56
CA ILE A 171 2.85 3.74 1.55
C ILE A 171 2.65 4.40 2.90
N LEU A 172 3.73 4.71 3.60
CA LEU A 172 3.71 5.43 4.87
C LEU A 172 4.06 6.90 4.61
N THR A 173 3.06 7.79 4.62
CA THR A 173 3.18 9.21 4.29
C THR A 173 2.09 10.02 5.00
N ASP A 174 2.26 11.34 5.11
CA ASP A 174 1.19 12.24 5.55
C ASP A 174 0.17 12.57 4.45
N GLY A 175 0.41 12.10 3.23
CA GLY A 175 -0.45 12.27 2.06
C GLY A 175 -0.01 13.40 1.13
N TYR A 176 0.83 14.32 1.60
CA TYR A 176 1.43 15.31 0.72
C TYR A 176 2.59 14.69 -0.06
N VAL A 177 2.80 15.14 -1.28
CA VAL A 177 3.90 14.70 -2.14
C VAL A 177 4.73 15.92 -2.49
N TYR A 178 5.98 15.91 -2.11
CA TYR A 178 6.90 17.00 -2.41
C TYR A 178 8.34 16.49 -2.48
N TYR A 179 8.99 16.73 -3.59
CA TYR A 179 10.42 16.54 -3.73
C TYR A 179 11.02 17.70 -4.53
N LYS A 180 11.99 18.42 -3.90
CA LYS A 180 12.53 19.66 -4.47
C LYS A 180 13.12 19.55 -5.87
N ASN A 181 13.60 18.35 -6.24
CA ASN A 181 14.21 18.11 -7.55
C ASN A 181 13.21 17.57 -8.58
N ASN A 182 11.91 17.44 -8.22
CA ASN A 182 10.86 16.96 -9.09
C ASN A 182 9.58 17.80 -8.91
N LEU A 183 9.65 19.07 -9.27
CA LEU A 183 8.54 20.02 -9.16
C LEU A 183 8.06 20.41 -10.57
N LEU A 184 7.44 19.44 -11.27
CA LEU A 184 6.88 19.68 -12.59
C LEU A 184 5.41 20.10 -12.48
N THR A 185 5.02 20.98 -13.39
CA THR A 185 3.62 21.41 -13.57
C THR A 185 3.30 21.41 -15.05
N GLU A 186 2.23 20.71 -15.42
CA GLU A 186 1.70 20.64 -16.77
C GLU A 186 0.26 21.12 -16.77
N VAL A 187 0.03 22.37 -17.20
CA VAL A 187 -1.27 23.03 -17.14
C VAL A 187 -1.83 23.04 -15.71
N ASN A 188 -2.71 22.11 -15.35
CA ASN A 188 -3.35 22.01 -14.04
C ASN A 188 -2.90 20.77 -13.24
N PHE A 189 -2.05 19.93 -13.84
CA PHE A 189 -1.45 18.77 -13.20
C PHE A 189 -0.09 19.12 -12.61
N SER A 190 0.35 18.37 -11.57
CA SER A 190 1.67 18.52 -10.96
C SER A 190 2.22 17.19 -10.46
N THR A 191 3.54 17.08 -10.30
CA THR A 191 4.17 15.92 -9.64
C THR A 191 4.04 15.98 -8.12
N TYR A 192 3.48 17.07 -7.59
CA TYR A 192 3.43 17.36 -6.17
C TYR A 192 2.07 17.90 -5.73
N ILE A 193 1.77 17.71 -4.45
CA ILE A 193 0.68 18.36 -3.73
C ILE A 193 1.15 18.73 -2.33
N THR A 194 0.96 20.00 -1.95
CA THR A 194 1.33 20.55 -0.64
C THR A 194 0.18 21.36 -0.07
N PRO A 195 0.21 21.75 1.22
CA PRO A 195 -0.78 22.67 1.76
C PRO A 195 -0.87 24.00 1.00
N GLN A 196 0.28 24.48 0.48
CA GLN A 196 0.33 25.69 -0.36
C GLN A 196 -0.36 25.49 -1.69
N THR A 197 -0.15 24.32 -2.33
CA THR A 197 -0.82 23.95 -3.60
C THR A 197 -2.33 23.89 -3.41
N ILE A 198 -2.83 23.29 -2.35
CA ILE A 198 -4.26 23.22 -2.03
C ILE A 198 -4.84 24.64 -1.90
N ARG A 199 -4.16 25.54 -1.17
CA ARG A 199 -4.60 26.92 -1.02
C ARG A 199 -4.56 27.71 -2.31
N SER A 200 -3.46 27.66 -3.04
CA SER A 200 -3.28 28.42 -4.29
C SER A 200 -4.29 28.02 -5.37
N LYS A 201 -4.67 26.75 -5.41
CA LYS A 201 -5.70 26.22 -6.31
C LYS A 201 -7.12 26.40 -5.76
N ARG A 202 -7.31 27.06 -4.60
CA ARG A 202 -8.59 27.26 -3.90
C ARG A 202 -9.32 25.95 -3.56
N LEU A 203 -8.59 24.87 -3.34
CA LEU A 203 -9.17 23.57 -2.98
C LEU A 203 -9.53 23.47 -1.50
N ASN A 204 -9.26 24.51 -0.71
CA ASN A 204 -9.62 24.64 0.70
C ASN A 204 -11.02 25.24 0.92
N GLN A 205 -11.91 25.18 -0.05
CA GLN A 205 -13.27 25.72 -0.03
C GLN A 205 -14.32 24.63 -0.20
N SER A 206 -15.58 24.92 0.12
CA SER A 206 -16.66 23.94 0.05
C SER A 206 -16.91 23.37 -1.35
N ASN A 207 -16.59 24.12 -2.38
CA ASN A 207 -16.72 23.73 -3.79
C ASN A 207 -15.43 23.13 -4.39
N TRP A 208 -14.50 22.66 -3.56
CA TRP A 208 -13.21 22.09 -4.00
C TRP A 208 -13.38 20.96 -5.04
N LYS A 209 -14.41 20.15 -4.90
CA LYS A 209 -14.71 19.05 -5.83
C LYS A 209 -15.01 19.56 -7.24
N GLU A 210 -15.91 20.54 -7.34
CA GLU A 210 -16.23 21.19 -8.59
C GLU A 210 -15.00 21.86 -9.23
N ILE A 211 -14.15 22.48 -8.40
CA ILE A 211 -12.89 23.08 -8.87
C ILE A 211 -11.97 22.00 -9.44
N ILE A 212 -11.77 20.86 -8.76
CA ILE A 212 -10.94 19.76 -9.27
C ILE A 212 -11.48 19.25 -10.61
N GLU A 213 -12.76 18.98 -10.69
CA GLU A 213 -13.40 18.41 -11.89
C GLU A 213 -13.39 19.39 -13.08
N THR A 214 -13.76 20.66 -12.84
CA THR A 214 -13.82 21.68 -13.88
C THR A 214 -12.44 22.08 -14.39
N LYS A 215 -11.47 22.24 -13.47
CA LYS A 215 -10.10 22.64 -13.81
C LYS A 215 -9.19 21.44 -14.11
N LYS A 216 -9.65 20.21 -13.87
CA LYS A 216 -8.87 18.98 -14.03
C LYS A 216 -7.55 19.01 -13.22
N HIS A 217 -7.64 19.44 -11.94
CA HIS A 217 -6.48 19.39 -11.06
C HIS A 217 -6.18 17.96 -10.61
N GLY A 218 -4.91 17.59 -10.59
CA GLY A 218 -4.47 16.25 -10.18
C GLY A 218 -2.96 16.11 -10.25
N PHE A 219 -2.49 14.88 -10.02
CA PHE A 219 -1.13 14.51 -10.37
C PHE A 219 -0.99 14.34 -11.89
N ILE A 220 0.22 14.63 -12.42
CA ILE A 220 0.53 14.33 -13.82
C ILE A 220 0.28 12.84 -14.06
N PRO A 221 -0.58 12.49 -15.05
CA PRO A 221 -0.88 11.10 -15.36
C PRO A 221 0.36 10.32 -15.79
N LEU A 222 0.40 9.05 -15.45
CA LEU A 222 1.43 8.11 -15.90
C LEU A 222 0.78 7.05 -16.78
N ASP A 223 1.42 6.74 -17.90
CA ASP A 223 0.99 5.65 -18.78
C ASP A 223 1.52 4.32 -18.26
N LEU A 224 0.86 3.82 -17.21
CA LEU A 224 1.19 2.58 -16.52
C LEU A 224 -0.08 1.73 -16.36
N ASP A 225 0.07 0.40 -16.50
CA ASP A 225 -0.95 -0.55 -16.06
C ASP A 225 -0.57 -1.15 -14.70
N LEU A 226 -1.29 -0.73 -13.67
CA LEU A 226 -1.17 -1.21 -12.30
C LEU A 226 -2.43 -1.96 -11.83
N SER A 227 -3.19 -2.55 -12.76
CA SER A 227 -4.42 -3.30 -12.48
C SER A 227 -4.20 -4.49 -11.51
N ASN A 228 -2.97 -5.01 -11.44
CA ASN A 228 -2.54 -6.09 -10.55
C ASN A 228 -1.91 -5.59 -9.24
N LEU A 229 -2.00 -4.28 -8.93
CA LEU A 229 -1.47 -3.70 -7.70
C LEU A 229 -2.62 -3.35 -6.74
N GLU A 230 -2.40 -3.64 -5.46
CA GLU A 230 -3.22 -3.14 -4.35
C GLU A 230 -2.42 -2.09 -3.60
N VAL A 231 -3.03 -0.95 -3.27
CA VAL A 231 -2.33 0.17 -2.63
C VAL A 231 -3.00 0.55 -1.31
N LEU A 232 -2.22 0.54 -0.24
CA LEU A 232 -2.62 0.94 1.10
C LEU A 232 -1.80 2.14 1.56
N VAL A 233 -2.39 3.32 1.57
CA VAL A 233 -1.74 4.55 2.03
C VAL A 233 -2.12 4.82 3.48
N LEU A 234 -1.12 4.92 4.35
CA LEU A 234 -1.26 5.04 5.80
C LEU A 234 -0.52 6.27 6.33
N GLY A 235 -1.04 6.83 7.41
CA GLY A 235 -0.38 7.93 8.10
C GLY A 235 -0.85 9.31 7.67
N ILE A 236 -1.94 9.39 6.90
CA ILE A 236 -2.47 10.66 6.40
C ILE A 236 -2.73 11.62 7.54
N ASN A 237 -2.06 12.76 7.48
CA ASN A 237 -2.14 13.77 8.50
C ASN A 237 -2.19 15.16 7.88
N PRO A 238 -3.37 15.63 7.47
CA PRO A 238 -3.52 16.99 6.97
C PRO A 238 -3.02 18.01 7.98
N VAL A 239 -2.18 18.93 7.54
CA VAL A 239 -1.58 19.94 8.42
C VAL A 239 -2.66 20.77 9.09
N LYS A 240 -2.68 20.77 10.43
CA LYS A 240 -3.67 21.48 11.25
C LYS A 240 -3.57 23.00 11.17
N ASN A 241 -2.50 23.55 10.62
CA ASN A 241 -2.27 24.98 10.52
C ASN A 241 -3.18 25.63 9.47
N GLY A 242 -4.42 25.94 9.88
CA GLY A 242 -5.38 26.63 9.05
C GLY A 242 -6.78 26.04 9.03
N ASN A 243 -7.10 25.05 9.87
CA ASN A 243 -8.45 24.48 10.01
C ASN A 243 -9.14 24.12 8.69
N ASN A 244 -8.39 23.67 7.70
CA ASN A 244 -9.00 23.24 6.46
C ASN A 244 -9.55 21.82 6.60
N LYS A 245 -10.85 21.74 6.78
CA LYS A 245 -11.59 20.47 6.91
C LYS A 245 -11.61 19.64 5.62
N TYR A 246 -11.19 20.20 4.51
CA TYR A 246 -11.25 19.54 3.20
C TYR A 246 -9.93 18.92 2.77
N ASP A 247 -8.81 19.18 3.44
CA ASP A 247 -7.48 18.70 3.01
C ASP A 247 -7.42 17.18 2.87
N TYR A 248 -8.04 16.45 3.80
CA TYR A 248 -8.11 14.98 3.70
C TYR A 248 -8.81 14.55 2.40
N ASP A 249 -10.00 15.08 2.15
CA ASP A 249 -10.80 14.70 0.98
C ASP A 249 -10.12 15.08 -0.33
N VAL A 250 -9.43 16.24 -0.36
CA VAL A 250 -8.66 16.70 -1.51
C VAL A 250 -7.48 15.76 -1.77
N LEU A 251 -6.73 15.38 -0.73
CA LEU A 251 -5.63 14.43 -0.84
C LEU A 251 -6.15 13.08 -1.34
N GLU A 252 -7.20 12.54 -0.72
CA GLU A 252 -7.81 11.26 -1.13
C GLU A 252 -8.24 11.30 -2.60
N LYS A 253 -8.84 12.42 -3.05
CA LYS A 253 -9.26 12.61 -4.45
C LYS A 253 -8.05 12.62 -5.40
N TYR A 254 -6.97 13.34 -5.07
CA TYR A 254 -5.75 13.38 -5.88
C TYR A 254 -5.14 11.98 -6.02
N TRP A 255 -4.99 11.26 -4.90
CA TRP A 255 -4.43 9.92 -4.90
C TRP A 255 -5.31 8.91 -5.62
N SER A 256 -6.61 8.92 -5.36
CA SER A 256 -7.54 7.97 -5.97
C SER A 256 -7.66 8.17 -7.48
N ASP A 257 -7.83 9.40 -7.96
CA ASP A 257 -7.93 9.68 -9.38
C ASP A 257 -6.67 9.25 -10.12
N TRP A 258 -5.50 9.53 -9.53
CA TRP A 258 -4.23 9.18 -10.12
C TRP A 258 -4.01 7.65 -10.19
N LEU A 259 -4.28 6.94 -9.10
CA LEU A 259 -4.14 5.49 -9.05
C LEU A 259 -5.16 4.78 -9.95
N TYR A 260 -6.41 5.27 -9.98
CA TYR A 260 -7.43 4.71 -10.88
C TYR A 260 -7.10 4.97 -12.34
N GLY A 261 -6.50 6.12 -12.65
CA GLY A 261 -5.97 6.43 -13.98
C GLY A 261 -4.89 5.45 -14.45
N MET A 262 -4.15 4.84 -13.53
CA MET A 262 -3.17 3.77 -13.80
C MET A 262 -3.77 2.34 -13.68
N GLY A 263 -5.08 2.19 -13.58
CA GLY A 263 -5.75 0.88 -13.57
C GLY A 263 -5.91 0.23 -12.19
N VAL A 264 -5.45 0.85 -11.09
CA VAL A 264 -5.72 0.33 -9.73
C VAL A 264 -7.23 0.32 -9.49
N LYS A 265 -7.79 -0.83 -9.10
CA LYS A 265 -9.22 -0.96 -8.85
C LYS A 265 -9.62 -0.30 -7.54
N LYS A 266 -10.84 0.23 -7.47
CA LYS A 266 -11.35 0.91 -6.27
C LYS A 266 -11.28 0.04 -5.02
N GLU A 267 -11.62 -1.23 -5.13
CA GLU A 267 -11.57 -2.21 -4.02
C GLU A 267 -10.14 -2.60 -3.61
N ASN A 268 -9.15 -2.21 -4.41
CA ASN A 268 -7.72 -2.44 -4.18
C ASN A 268 -6.99 -1.20 -3.65
N PHE A 269 -7.72 -0.14 -3.36
CA PHE A 269 -7.15 1.10 -2.81
C PHE A 269 -7.75 1.41 -1.44
N ALA A 270 -6.89 1.77 -0.48
CA ALA A 270 -7.31 2.30 0.81
C ALA A 270 -6.40 3.47 1.24
N PHE A 271 -7.00 4.52 1.78
CA PHE A 271 -6.36 5.76 2.20
C PHE A 271 -6.76 6.04 3.66
N LYS A 272 -5.81 6.04 4.61
CA LYS A 272 -6.11 6.01 6.04
C LYS A 272 -5.36 7.07 6.83
N THR A 273 -6.10 7.78 7.68
CA THR A 273 -5.55 8.80 8.58
C THR A 273 -4.59 8.20 9.61
N ALA A 274 -3.67 9.03 10.09
CA ALA A 274 -2.73 8.69 11.16
C ALA A 274 -3.46 8.50 12.50
N VAL A 275 -3.84 7.26 12.80
CA VAL A 275 -4.39 6.85 14.10
C VAL A 275 -3.36 6.07 14.91
N LEU A 276 -3.65 5.79 16.17
CA LEU A 276 -2.78 4.93 16.98
C LEU A 276 -2.65 3.52 16.35
N PRO A 277 -1.48 2.86 16.44
CA PRO A 277 -1.24 1.57 15.83
C PRO A 277 -2.30 0.52 16.16
N ALA A 278 -2.74 0.44 17.40
CA ALA A 278 -3.78 -0.50 17.83
C ALA A 278 -5.09 -0.39 17.03
N ASN A 279 -5.45 0.82 16.60
CA ASN A 279 -6.63 1.06 15.77
C ASN A 279 -6.38 0.74 14.29
N MET A 280 -5.12 0.74 13.85
CA MET A 280 -4.73 0.45 12.48
C MET A 280 -4.51 -1.05 12.22
N ASP A 281 -4.18 -1.83 13.25
CA ASP A 281 -3.85 -3.25 13.14
C ASP A 281 -4.90 -4.05 12.38
N ASN A 282 -6.19 -3.87 12.73
CA ASN A 282 -7.28 -4.58 12.06
C ASN A 282 -7.42 -4.18 10.59
N ILE A 283 -7.17 -2.92 10.26
CA ILE A 283 -7.25 -2.41 8.88
C ILE A 283 -6.13 -3.04 8.05
N ILE A 284 -4.89 -3.01 8.55
CA ILE A 284 -3.72 -3.60 7.88
C ILE A 284 -3.92 -5.10 7.71
N ASN A 285 -4.29 -5.80 8.79
CA ASN A 285 -4.51 -7.24 8.74
C ASN A 285 -5.62 -7.61 7.75
N SER A 286 -6.76 -6.93 7.80
CA SER A 286 -7.86 -7.18 6.87
C SER A 286 -7.48 -6.92 5.43
N PHE A 287 -6.68 -5.88 5.16
CA PHE A 287 -6.21 -5.56 3.81
C PHE A 287 -5.26 -6.64 3.28
N ILE A 288 -4.29 -7.08 4.09
CA ILE A 288 -3.28 -8.08 3.68
C ILE A 288 -3.88 -9.49 3.62
N SER A 289 -4.77 -9.87 4.57
CA SER A 289 -5.37 -11.21 4.65
C SER A 289 -6.59 -11.41 3.76
N LYS A 290 -7.03 -10.38 3.01
CA LYS A 290 -8.15 -10.45 2.09
C LYS A 290 -7.93 -11.60 1.09
N LYS A 291 -8.83 -12.57 1.07
CA LYS A 291 -8.82 -13.64 0.05
C LYS A 291 -9.41 -13.08 -1.24
N LYS A 292 -8.74 -13.31 -2.35
CA LYS A 292 -9.26 -13.07 -3.70
C LYS A 292 -9.90 -14.32 -4.27
#